data_c543795c43d4d15f76d1cc63977561e1
#
_entry.id   c543795c43d4d15f76d1cc63977561e1
#
_cell.length_a   1.000
_cell.length_b   1.000
_cell.length_c   1.000
_cell.angle_alpha   90.00
_cell.angle_beta   90.00
_cell.angle_gamma   90.00
#
_symmetry.space_group_name_H-M   'P 1'
#
loop_
_entity.id
_entity.type
_entity.pdbx_description
1 polymer ?
#
loop_
_entity_poly.entity_id
_entity_poly.type
_entity_poly.pdbx_seq_one_letter_code
_entity_poly.pdbx_strand_id
1 'polypeptide(L)'
;MEMNEQTLKRLLAVADRQEIENVLGTYCRALDRLDVDLLKSVYHADGFDDHGSMKLNAHEFAKQVIEKLRGLCVYGMHTVTQTVIDVKGDTATSEAYYIGLHTVAADEQAIGTFFGQAYLNEQRHAGNLGKRHEYVCGGRYLDLLQKRDGIWRIFRRKMTNEFAICRPERGCSEGVPAAFFTGSSRDRHDPVYALALG
;
A
#
# COMPACT_ATOMS: atom_id res chain seq x y z
N MET A 1 30.86 -29.31 -8.92
CA MET A 1 31.57 -28.00 -8.80
C MET A 1 31.13 -27.39 -7.49
N GLU A 2 31.98 -27.39 -6.49
CA GLU A 2 31.66 -26.80 -5.20
C GLU A 2 31.58 -25.28 -5.31
N MET A 3 30.51 -24.72 -4.84
CA MET A 3 30.32 -23.27 -4.78
C MET A 3 31.18 -22.70 -3.65
N ASN A 4 32.01 -21.69 -3.93
CA ASN A 4 32.82 -21.06 -2.91
C ASN A 4 31.97 -20.23 -1.92
N GLU A 5 32.44 -20.03 -0.69
CA GLU A 5 31.74 -19.35 0.39
C GLU A 5 31.31 -17.93 0.04
N GLN A 6 32.13 -17.19 -0.72
CA GLN A 6 31.82 -15.82 -1.13
C GLN A 6 30.64 -15.78 -2.11
N THR A 7 30.56 -16.74 -3.04
CA THR A 7 29.44 -16.87 -3.97
C THR A 7 28.15 -17.22 -3.22
N LEU A 8 28.21 -18.15 -2.25
CA LEU A 8 27.07 -18.52 -1.43
C LEU A 8 26.55 -17.30 -0.64
N LYS A 9 27.44 -16.53 0.02
CA LYS A 9 27.03 -15.30 0.74
C LYS A 9 26.33 -14.29 -0.18
N ARG A 10 26.82 -14.10 -1.39
CA ARG A 10 26.16 -13.22 -2.37
C ARG A 10 24.78 -13.72 -2.80
N LEU A 11 24.63 -15.02 -3.02
CA LEU A 11 23.32 -15.60 -3.37
C LEU A 11 22.31 -15.48 -2.23
N LEU A 12 22.71 -15.72 -1.00
CA LEU A 12 21.86 -15.53 0.18
C LEU A 12 21.42 -14.06 0.33
N ALA A 13 22.32 -13.11 0.11
CA ALA A 13 21.97 -11.69 0.14
C ALA A 13 20.99 -11.28 -0.97
N VAL A 14 21.05 -11.91 -2.14
CA VAL A 14 20.07 -11.69 -3.22
C VAL A 14 18.72 -12.29 -2.84
N ALA A 15 18.70 -13.50 -2.27
CA ALA A 15 17.47 -14.14 -1.78
C ALA A 15 16.79 -13.28 -0.71
N ASP A 16 17.53 -12.80 0.29
CA ASP A 16 17.00 -11.92 1.33
C ASP A 16 16.37 -10.63 0.76
N ARG A 17 17.02 -10.01 -0.21
CA ARG A 17 16.48 -8.82 -0.87
C ARG A 17 15.17 -9.13 -1.61
N GLN A 18 15.11 -10.25 -2.32
CA GLN A 18 13.89 -10.67 -3.03
C GLN A 18 12.74 -10.96 -2.06
N GLU A 19 13.02 -11.59 -0.91
CA GLU A 19 12.04 -11.82 0.13
C GLU A 19 11.51 -10.48 0.70
N ILE A 20 12.39 -9.51 0.94
CA ILE A 20 12.01 -8.16 1.40
C ILE A 20 11.15 -7.44 0.34
N GLU A 21 11.51 -7.50 -0.94
CA GLU A 21 10.69 -6.94 -2.02
C GLU A 21 9.29 -7.58 -2.06
N ASN A 22 9.19 -8.89 -1.84
CA ASN A 22 7.91 -9.59 -1.74
C ASN A 22 7.08 -9.12 -0.54
N VAL A 23 7.71 -8.81 0.61
CA VAL A 23 7.04 -8.20 1.77
C VAL A 23 6.43 -6.86 1.39
N LEU A 24 7.17 -6.00 0.68
CA LEU A 24 6.70 -4.68 0.24
C LEU A 24 5.56 -4.78 -0.77
N GLY A 25 5.66 -5.69 -1.74
CA GLY A 25 4.60 -5.95 -2.72
C GLY A 25 3.34 -6.52 -2.06
N THR A 26 3.51 -7.43 -1.10
CA THR A 26 2.40 -8.01 -0.32
C THR A 26 1.69 -6.96 0.52
N TYR A 27 2.41 -6.00 1.10
CA TYR A 27 1.84 -4.85 1.79
C TYR A 27 0.89 -4.06 0.88
N CYS A 28 1.33 -3.69 -0.33
CA CYS A 28 0.50 -2.98 -1.30
C CYS A 28 -0.76 -3.79 -1.66
N ARG A 29 -0.60 -5.07 -2.00
CA ARG A 29 -1.73 -5.96 -2.29
C ARG A 29 -2.72 -6.03 -1.14
N ALA A 30 -2.25 -6.10 0.11
CA ALA A 30 -3.12 -6.17 1.29
C ALA A 30 -3.98 -4.91 1.45
N LEU A 31 -3.41 -3.73 1.23
CA LEU A 31 -4.16 -2.47 1.23
C LEU A 31 -5.19 -2.42 0.11
N ASP A 32 -4.81 -2.82 -1.10
CA ASP A 32 -5.66 -2.74 -2.28
C ASP A 32 -6.84 -3.71 -2.23
N ARG A 33 -6.64 -4.88 -1.64
CA ARG A 33 -7.68 -5.92 -1.48
C ARG A 33 -8.38 -5.85 -0.13
N LEU A 34 -8.08 -4.86 0.71
CA LEU A 34 -8.65 -4.67 2.06
C LEU A 34 -8.51 -5.92 2.94
N ASP A 35 -7.37 -6.60 2.81
CA ASP A 35 -7.07 -7.86 3.48
C ASP A 35 -6.27 -7.61 4.76
N VAL A 36 -6.98 -7.56 5.91
CA VAL A 36 -6.38 -7.29 7.22
C VAL A 36 -5.36 -8.35 7.62
N ASP A 37 -5.66 -9.63 7.36
CA ASP A 37 -4.78 -10.72 7.79
C ASP A 37 -3.51 -10.77 6.94
N LEU A 38 -3.64 -10.53 5.64
CA LEU A 38 -2.49 -10.38 4.76
C LEU A 38 -1.63 -9.18 5.16
N LEU A 39 -2.26 -8.05 5.55
CA LEU A 39 -1.52 -6.87 5.99
C LEU A 39 -0.77 -7.12 7.31
N LYS A 40 -1.39 -7.83 8.26
CA LYS A 40 -0.69 -8.24 9.49
C LYS A 40 0.46 -9.19 9.22
N SER A 41 0.34 -10.07 8.22
CA SER A 41 1.36 -11.09 7.95
C SER A 41 2.71 -10.52 7.51
N VAL A 42 2.73 -9.30 6.97
CA VAL A 42 3.97 -8.61 6.56
C VAL A 42 4.66 -7.87 7.70
N TYR A 43 4.04 -7.80 8.88
CA TYR A 43 4.62 -7.19 10.07
C TYR A 43 4.91 -8.23 11.15
N HIS A 44 5.92 -7.96 11.99
CA HIS A 44 6.03 -8.62 13.29
C HIS A 44 4.90 -8.14 14.21
N ALA A 45 4.41 -9.02 15.09
CA ALA A 45 3.30 -8.70 16.01
C ALA A 45 3.64 -7.56 16.98
N ASP A 46 4.91 -7.42 17.35
CA ASP A 46 5.48 -6.33 18.15
C ASP A 46 5.98 -5.15 17.31
N GLY A 47 5.67 -5.15 16.00
CA GLY A 47 6.06 -4.10 15.07
C GLY A 47 5.30 -2.80 15.29
N PHE A 48 5.81 -1.72 14.68
CA PHE A 48 5.25 -0.38 14.80
C PHE A 48 5.18 0.31 13.44
N ASP A 49 4.07 1.02 13.20
CA ASP A 49 3.85 1.80 11.98
C ASP A 49 3.61 3.27 12.33
N ASP A 50 4.35 4.18 11.67
CA ASP A 50 4.21 5.63 11.73
C ASP A 50 3.71 6.16 10.36
N HIS A 51 2.40 6.32 10.23
CA HIS A 51 1.71 6.96 9.10
C HIS A 51 1.26 8.40 9.46
N GLY A 52 2.14 9.19 10.03
CA GLY A 52 1.86 10.57 10.40
C GLY A 52 0.88 10.70 11.56
N SER A 53 -0.41 10.84 11.30
CA SER A 53 -1.43 10.90 12.35
C SER A 53 -1.74 9.55 13.02
N MET A 54 -1.40 8.44 12.35
CA MET A 54 -1.55 7.09 12.87
C MET A 54 -0.18 6.54 13.26
N LYS A 55 0.08 6.45 14.57
CA LYS A 55 1.31 5.90 15.15
C LYS A 55 0.94 4.80 16.13
N LEU A 56 0.98 3.56 15.66
CA LEU A 56 0.35 2.43 16.34
C LEU A 56 1.24 1.19 16.26
N ASN A 57 0.95 0.21 17.13
CA ASN A 57 1.35 -1.17 16.86
C ASN A 57 0.91 -1.55 15.44
N ALA A 58 1.76 -2.25 14.68
CA ALA A 58 1.53 -2.51 13.27
C ALA A 58 0.26 -3.36 12.99
N HIS A 59 -0.08 -4.30 13.89
CA HIS A 59 -1.30 -5.09 13.74
C HIS A 59 -2.57 -4.29 14.05
N GLU A 60 -2.47 -3.30 14.94
CA GLU A 60 -3.57 -2.37 15.20
C GLU A 60 -3.72 -1.36 14.05
N PHE A 61 -2.60 -0.84 13.54
CA PHE A 61 -2.59 -0.04 12.32
C PHE A 61 -3.28 -0.78 11.15
N ALA A 62 -2.95 -2.06 10.94
CA ALA A 62 -3.53 -2.86 9.86
C ALA A 62 -5.07 -2.91 9.92
N LYS A 63 -5.64 -3.08 11.11
CA LYS A 63 -7.11 -3.04 11.29
C LYS A 63 -7.68 -1.68 10.96
N GLN A 64 -7.12 -0.63 11.55
CA GLN A 64 -7.67 0.73 11.45
C GLN A 64 -7.54 1.30 10.03
N VAL A 65 -6.41 1.08 9.34
CA VAL A 65 -6.23 1.58 7.98
C VAL A 65 -7.17 0.89 7.00
N ILE A 66 -7.33 -0.43 7.11
CA ILE A 66 -8.26 -1.17 6.25
C ILE A 66 -9.71 -0.75 6.49
N GLU A 67 -10.11 -0.54 7.74
CA GLU A 67 -11.45 -0.04 8.07
C GLU A 67 -11.70 1.35 7.47
N LYS A 68 -10.76 2.28 7.61
CA LYS A 68 -10.84 3.61 6.99
C LYS A 68 -10.95 3.53 5.47
N LEU A 69 -10.08 2.75 4.82
CA LEU A 69 -10.10 2.60 3.37
C LEU A 69 -11.41 1.96 2.87
N ARG A 70 -11.94 0.99 3.61
CA ARG A 70 -13.22 0.35 3.29
C ARG A 70 -14.39 1.32 3.41
N GLY A 71 -14.38 2.18 4.41
CA GLY A 71 -15.48 3.13 4.67
C GLY A 71 -15.48 4.35 3.75
N LEU A 72 -14.33 4.78 3.25
CA LEU A 72 -14.18 6.04 2.53
C LEU A 72 -13.90 5.88 1.03
N CYS A 73 -13.18 4.81 0.65
CA CYS A 73 -12.68 4.67 -0.71
C CYS A 73 -13.36 3.52 -1.46
N VAL A 74 -13.84 3.82 -2.66
CA VAL A 74 -14.40 2.82 -3.59
C VAL A 74 -13.33 2.11 -4.39
N TYR A 75 -12.16 2.72 -4.54
CA TYR A 75 -11.01 2.16 -5.24
C TYR A 75 -9.71 2.57 -4.54
N GLY A 76 -8.67 1.76 -4.69
CA GLY A 76 -7.31 2.06 -4.23
C GLY A 76 -6.31 1.20 -4.96
N MET A 77 -5.16 1.79 -5.27
CA MET A 77 -4.02 1.08 -5.83
C MET A 77 -2.74 1.67 -5.26
N HIS A 78 -1.89 0.80 -4.74
CA HIS A 78 -0.56 1.15 -4.27
C HIS A 78 0.48 0.45 -5.13
N THR A 79 1.55 1.15 -5.44
CA THR A 79 2.71 0.58 -6.09
C THR A 79 3.98 1.03 -5.38
N VAL A 80 4.89 0.09 -5.20
CA VAL A 80 6.29 0.37 -4.86
C VAL A 80 7.08 0.36 -6.16
N THR A 81 7.90 1.37 -6.36
CA THR A 81 8.71 1.52 -7.57
C THR A 81 10.17 1.15 -7.31
N GLN A 82 11.02 2.11 -6.94
CA GLN A 82 12.41 1.86 -6.61
C GLN A 82 12.55 1.46 -5.14
N THR A 83 13.44 0.51 -4.88
CA THR A 83 13.80 0.09 -3.53
C THR A 83 15.32 0.13 -3.34
N VAL A 84 15.75 0.66 -2.20
CA VAL A 84 17.13 0.57 -1.74
C VAL A 84 17.13 -0.26 -0.47
N ILE A 85 17.78 -1.43 -0.51
CA ILE A 85 17.75 -2.40 0.60
C ILE A 85 19.20 -2.68 1.03
N ASP A 86 19.48 -2.52 2.33
CA ASP A 86 20.74 -2.91 2.96
C ASP A 86 20.48 -4.00 4.00
N VAL A 87 21.07 -5.19 3.76
CA VAL A 87 20.89 -6.38 4.61
C VAL A 87 22.15 -6.59 5.46
N LYS A 88 21.94 -6.76 6.77
CA LYS A 88 23.02 -7.05 7.74
C LYS A 88 22.59 -8.19 8.68
N GLY A 89 22.96 -9.41 8.33
CA GLY A 89 22.51 -10.60 9.04
C GLY A 89 20.98 -10.72 8.99
N ASP A 90 20.36 -10.83 10.15
CA ASP A 90 18.90 -10.95 10.28
C ASP A 90 18.17 -9.60 10.43
N THR A 91 18.82 -8.50 10.06
CA THR A 91 18.24 -7.16 10.02
C THR A 91 18.46 -6.50 8.68
N ALA A 92 17.50 -5.69 8.23
CA ALA A 92 17.63 -4.92 7.01
C ALA A 92 16.95 -3.57 7.14
N THR A 93 17.47 -2.59 6.41
CA THR A 93 16.76 -1.33 6.15
C THR A 93 16.26 -1.33 4.71
N SER A 94 15.09 -0.75 4.48
CA SER A 94 14.63 -0.45 3.12
C SER A 94 14.12 0.97 3.02
N GLU A 95 14.43 1.62 1.90
CA GLU A 95 13.81 2.84 1.41
C GLU A 95 13.09 2.49 0.12
N ALA A 96 11.76 2.55 0.14
CA ALA A 96 10.93 2.16 -0.98
C ALA A 96 10.06 3.34 -1.42
N TYR A 97 10.23 3.80 -2.66
CA TYR A 97 9.39 4.84 -3.24
C TYR A 97 8.02 4.26 -3.58
N TYR A 98 6.95 4.97 -3.21
CA TYR A 98 5.60 4.51 -3.50
C TYR A 98 4.76 5.58 -4.20
N ILE A 99 3.77 5.12 -4.95
CA ILE A 99 2.64 5.90 -5.42
C ILE A 99 1.37 5.21 -4.92
N GLY A 100 0.48 5.99 -4.31
CA GLY A 100 -0.83 5.55 -3.86
C GLY A 100 -1.92 6.35 -4.58
N LEU A 101 -2.92 5.64 -5.08
CA LEU A 101 -4.13 6.22 -5.65
C LEU A 101 -5.33 5.75 -4.84
N HIS A 102 -6.17 6.68 -4.45
CA HIS A 102 -7.44 6.40 -3.77
C HIS A 102 -8.56 7.13 -4.49
N THR A 103 -9.66 6.44 -4.74
CA THR A 103 -10.89 7.06 -5.22
C THR A 103 -11.91 7.06 -4.09
N VAL A 104 -12.22 8.24 -3.59
CA VAL A 104 -13.20 8.47 -2.53
C VAL A 104 -14.60 8.48 -3.11
N ALA A 105 -15.56 7.92 -2.40
CA ALA A 105 -16.95 7.86 -2.82
C ALA A 105 -17.55 9.24 -3.11
N ALA A 106 -18.53 9.29 -4.03
CA ALA A 106 -19.32 10.49 -4.33
C ALA A 106 -20.34 10.73 -3.19
N ASP A 107 -19.79 10.96 -2.01
CA ASP A 107 -20.54 11.16 -0.77
C ASP A 107 -19.93 12.32 0.01
N GLU A 108 -20.77 13.26 0.43
CA GLU A 108 -20.31 14.50 1.07
C GLU A 108 -19.58 14.23 2.39
N GLN A 109 -20.04 13.27 3.18
CA GLN A 109 -19.39 12.90 4.43
C GLN A 109 -18.03 12.24 4.18
N ALA A 110 -17.95 11.34 3.19
CA ALA A 110 -16.69 10.70 2.81
C ALA A 110 -15.68 11.73 2.30
N ILE A 111 -16.09 12.63 1.42
CA ILE A 111 -15.26 13.72 0.89
C ILE A 111 -14.76 14.62 2.03
N GLY A 112 -15.65 15.08 2.90
CA GLY A 112 -15.30 15.94 4.03
C GLY A 112 -14.36 15.25 5.04
N THR A 113 -14.60 13.96 5.32
CA THR A 113 -13.75 13.18 6.23
C THR A 113 -12.37 12.93 5.66
N PHE A 114 -12.27 12.65 4.36
CA PHE A 114 -11.00 12.31 3.71
C PHE A 114 -10.16 13.55 3.40
N PHE A 115 -10.75 14.57 2.78
CA PHE A 115 -10.04 15.75 2.26
C PHE A 115 -10.10 16.97 3.19
N GLY A 116 -11.00 16.99 4.14
CA GLY A 116 -11.23 18.11 5.06
C GLY A 116 -12.26 19.13 4.55
N GLN A 117 -12.69 20.01 5.47
CA GLN A 117 -13.81 20.93 5.23
C GLN A 117 -13.51 21.98 4.16
N ALA A 118 -12.27 22.45 4.04
CA ALA A 118 -11.89 23.46 3.04
C ALA A 118 -12.10 22.90 1.61
N TYR A 119 -11.58 21.71 1.34
CA TYR A 119 -11.77 21.02 0.05
C TYR A 119 -13.26 20.74 -0.21
N LEU A 120 -13.98 20.23 0.78
CA LEU A 120 -15.42 19.96 0.65
C LEU A 120 -16.19 21.22 0.23
N ASN A 121 -15.93 22.36 0.86
CA ASN A 121 -16.59 23.62 0.55
C ASN A 121 -16.25 24.11 -0.88
N GLU A 122 -15.00 24.00 -1.30
CA GLU A 122 -14.58 24.29 -2.67
C GLU A 122 -15.35 23.45 -3.69
N GLN A 123 -15.40 22.13 -3.48
CA GLN A 123 -16.08 21.23 -4.41
C GLN A 123 -17.61 21.40 -4.42
N ARG A 124 -18.20 21.81 -3.28
CA ARG A 124 -19.61 22.19 -3.21
C ARG A 124 -19.91 23.42 -4.07
N HIS A 125 -19.11 24.47 -3.98
CA HIS A 125 -19.25 25.66 -4.84
C HIS A 125 -19.05 25.34 -6.32
N ALA A 126 -18.15 24.42 -6.64
CA ALA A 126 -17.87 23.98 -7.99
C ALA A 126 -18.89 22.98 -8.56
N GLY A 127 -19.88 22.53 -7.77
CA GLY A 127 -20.91 21.57 -8.21
C GLY A 127 -20.37 20.14 -8.42
N ASN A 128 -19.30 19.75 -7.74
CA ASN A 128 -18.63 18.45 -7.95
C ASN A 128 -18.97 17.38 -6.91
N LEU A 129 -19.84 17.63 -5.94
CA LEU A 129 -20.12 16.66 -4.86
C LEU A 129 -20.78 15.36 -5.35
N GLY A 130 -21.43 15.36 -6.50
CA GLY A 130 -21.97 14.16 -7.13
C GLY A 130 -20.93 13.31 -7.88
N LYS A 131 -19.66 13.70 -7.87
CA LYS A 131 -18.56 12.95 -8.47
C LYS A 131 -17.73 12.25 -7.39
N ARG A 132 -17.08 11.15 -7.75
CA ARG A 132 -15.99 10.60 -6.94
C ARG A 132 -14.81 11.57 -6.96
N HIS A 133 -13.93 11.45 -5.97
CA HIS A 133 -12.74 12.29 -5.88
C HIS A 133 -11.48 11.44 -5.77
N GLU A 134 -10.47 11.80 -6.55
CA GLU A 134 -9.17 11.13 -6.57
C GLU A 134 -8.20 11.83 -5.61
N TYR A 135 -7.47 11.01 -4.89
CA TYR A 135 -6.28 11.36 -4.13
C TYR A 135 -5.11 10.55 -4.66
N VAL A 136 -4.16 11.23 -5.28
CA VAL A 136 -2.91 10.62 -5.74
C VAL A 136 -1.78 11.17 -4.88
N CYS A 137 -1.05 10.31 -4.22
CA CYS A 137 0.09 10.71 -3.41
C CYS A 137 1.31 9.87 -3.72
N GLY A 138 2.46 10.39 -3.39
CA GLY A 138 3.71 9.66 -3.49
C GLY A 138 4.69 10.09 -2.42
N GLY A 139 5.57 9.17 -2.07
CA GLY A 139 6.55 9.36 -1.02
C GLY A 139 7.40 8.12 -0.83
N ARG A 140 7.81 7.86 0.41
CA ARG A 140 8.68 6.74 0.74
C ARG A 140 8.19 5.99 1.97
N TYR A 141 8.33 4.67 1.91
CA TYR A 141 8.32 3.81 3.08
C TYR A 141 9.76 3.62 3.53
N LEU A 142 10.04 3.98 4.78
CA LEU A 142 11.33 3.82 5.44
C LEU A 142 11.16 2.71 6.47
N ASP A 143 11.77 1.56 6.20
CA ASP A 143 11.54 0.36 6.98
C ASP A 143 12.80 -0.15 7.67
N LEU A 144 12.63 -0.63 8.89
CA LEU A 144 13.50 -1.59 9.55
C LEU A 144 12.81 -2.95 9.51
N LEU A 145 13.44 -3.93 8.85
CA LEU A 145 12.94 -5.30 8.78
C LEU A 145 13.82 -6.22 9.64
N GLN A 146 13.21 -7.30 10.11
CA GLN A 146 13.90 -8.35 10.83
C GLN A 146 13.51 -9.72 10.27
N LYS A 147 14.50 -10.60 10.19
CA LYS A 147 14.31 -12.02 9.88
C LYS A 147 14.21 -12.78 11.17
N ARG A 148 13.02 -13.27 11.52
CA ARG A 148 12.80 -14.11 12.72
C ARG A 148 12.22 -15.44 12.25
N ASP A 149 12.76 -16.53 12.74
CA ASP A 149 12.39 -17.91 12.33
C ASP A 149 12.48 -18.11 10.81
N GLY A 150 13.50 -17.50 10.18
CA GLY A 150 13.73 -17.57 8.75
C GLY A 150 12.81 -16.70 7.88
N ILE A 151 11.96 -15.85 8.45
CA ILE A 151 10.94 -15.06 7.72
C ILE A 151 11.19 -13.56 7.91
N TRP A 152 11.36 -12.84 6.81
CA TRP A 152 11.44 -11.39 6.81
C TRP A 152 10.08 -10.75 7.04
N ARG A 153 10.01 -9.78 7.97
CA ARG A 153 8.85 -8.92 8.20
C ARG A 153 9.29 -7.53 8.60
N ILE A 154 8.41 -6.56 8.39
CA ILE A 154 8.59 -5.18 8.84
C ILE A 154 8.47 -5.17 10.37
N PHE A 155 9.51 -4.62 11.01
CA PHE A 155 9.50 -4.38 12.46
C PHE A 155 9.15 -2.93 12.79
N ARG A 156 9.64 -1.98 11.98
CA ARG A 156 9.26 -0.56 12.08
C ARG A 156 9.10 0.01 10.68
N ARG A 157 8.04 0.76 10.48
CA ARG A 157 7.81 1.56 9.28
C ARG A 157 7.60 3.01 9.66
N LYS A 158 8.16 3.91 8.85
CA LYS A 158 7.80 5.32 8.79
C LYS A 158 7.45 5.66 7.35
N MET A 159 6.26 6.20 7.14
CA MET A 159 5.86 6.76 5.85
C MET A 159 6.22 8.24 5.78
N THR A 160 6.75 8.69 4.64
CA THR A 160 6.86 10.09 4.27
C THR A 160 6.01 10.38 3.04
N ASN A 161 5.38 11.55 2.98
CA ASN A 161 4.69 12.05 1.80
C ASN A 161 5.51 13.17 1.18
N GLU A 162 5.77 13.08 -0.13
CA GLU A 162 6.51 14.10 -0.89
C GLU A 162 5.53 14.99 -1.68
N PHE A 163 4.40 14.44 -2.15
CA PHE A 163 3.36 15.17 -2.85
C PHE A 163 2.00 14.54 -2.68
N ALA A 164 0.95 15.37 -2.89
CA ALA A 164 -0.42 14.90 -2.98
C ALA A 164 -1.20 15.75 -4.02
N ILE A 165 -2.07 15.11 -4.78
CA ILE A 165 -2.97 15.71 -5.76
C ILE A 165 -4.40 15.28 -5.40
N CYS A 166 -5.29 16.25 -5.26
CA CYS A 166 -6.71 16.03 -5.00
C CYS A 166 -7.53 16.63 -6.14
N ARG A 167 -8.47 15.89 -6.70
CA ARG A 167 -9.34 16.37 -7.77
C ARG A 167 -10.62 15.55 -7.88
N PRO A 168 -11.70 16.13 -8.47
CA PRO A 168 -12.84 15.32 -8.91
C PRO A 168 -12.41 14.30 -9.96
N GLU A 169 -12.92 13.09 -9.87
CA GLU A 169 -12.65 12.02 -10.84
C GLU A 169 -13.13 12.42 -12.25
N ARG A 170 -12.30 12.12 -13.23
CA ARG A 170 -12.62 12.24 -14.65
C ARG A 170 -12.48 10.85 -15.28
N GLY A 171 -13.42 9.96 -14.97
CA GLY A 171 -13.43 8.62 -15.53
C GLY A 171 -13.65 8.63 -17.05
N CYS A 172 -13.10 7.64 -17.74
CA CYS A 172 -13.41 7.36 -19.14
C CYS A 172 -14.63 6.41 -19.18
N SER A 173 -15.83 7.00 -19.36
CA SER A 173 -17.08 6.24 -19.51
C SER A 173 -17.38 5.84 -20.94
N GLU A 174 -16.61 6.34 -21.92
CA GLU A 174 -16.84 6.17 -23.36
C GLU A 174 -15.51 5.91 -24.08
N GLY A 175 -15.61 5.41 -25.31
CA GLY A 175 -14.48 5.23 -26.20
C GLY A 175 -13.66 3.97 -25.90
N VAL A 176 -12.51 3.87 -26.58
CA VAL A 176 -11.63 2.71 -26.51
C VAL A 176 -11.18 2.37 -25.08
N PRO A 177 -10.77 3.32 -24.22
CA PRO A 177 -10.37 2.99 -22.86
C PRO A 177 -11.48 2.32 -22.03
N ALA A 178 -12.73 2.77 -22.18
CA ALA A 178 -13.84 2.19 -21.44
C ALA A 178 -14.11 0.73 -21.83
N ALA A 179 -13.87 0.37 -23.09
CA ALA A 179 -14.05 -1.00 -23.60
C ALA A 179 -13.04 -2.02 -23.02
N PHE A 180 -11.89 -1.56 -22.56
CA PHE A 180 -10.87 -2.40 -21.93
C PHE A 180 -10.94 -2.40 -20.39
N PHE A 181 -11.87 -1.66 -19.81
CA PHE A 181 -11.96 -1.56 -18.37
C PHE A 181 -12.58 -2.84 -17.79
N THR A 182 -11.75 -3.64 -17.16
CA THR A 182 -12.18 -4.83 -16.41
C THR A 182 -12.10 -4.50 -14.93
N GLY A 183 -13.23 -4.50 -14.25
CA GLY A 183 -13.29 -4.18 -12.82
C GLY A 183 -12.49 -5.18 -11.99
N SER A 184 -11.76 -4.67 -11.01
CA SER A 184 -11.18 -5.44 -9.92
C SER A 184 -12.13 -5.40 -8.71
N SER A 185 -12.03 -6.39 -7.82
CA SER A 185 -12.71 -6.38 -6.52
C SER A 185 -11.74 -6.05 -5.40
N ARG A 186 -12.25 -5.46 -4.32
CA ARG A 186 -11.47 -5.16 -3.10
C ARG A 186 -11.78 -6.16 -1.98
N ASP A 187 -12.14 -7.38 -2.34
CA ASP A 187 -12.47 -8.48 -1.44
C ASP A 187 -11.97 -9.82 -2.00
N ARG A 188 -12.41 -10.92 -1.40
CA ARG A 188 -12.04 -12.28 -1.80
C ARG A 188 -12.57 -12.72 -3.17
N HIS A 189 -13.43 -11.94 -3.84
CA HIS A 189 -13.88 -12.19 -5.21
C HIS A 189 -12.91 -11.64 -6.26
N ASP A 190 -11.88 -10.90 -5.86
CA ASP A 190 -10.85 -10.43 -6.79
C ASP A 190 -10.16 -11.64 -7.48
N PRO A 191 -9.94 -11.57 -8.81
CA PRO A 191 -9.34 -12.68 -9.56
C PRO A 191 -8.00 -13.16 -9.00
N VAL A 192 -7.27 -12.33 -8.28
CA VAL A 192 -5.97 -12.71 -7.69
C VAL A 192 -6.09 -13.85 -6.67
N TYR A 193 -7.24 -14.01 -6.01
CA TYR A 193 -7.46 -15.09 -5.06
C TYR A 193 -7.82 -16.43 -5.72
N ALA A 194 -8.21 -16.38 -7.01
CA ALA A 194 -8.46 -17.58 -7.82
C ALA A 194 -7.20 -18.08 -8.54
N LEU A 195 -6.09 -17.32 -8.51
CA LEU A 195 -4.82 -17.75 -9.08
C LEU A 195 -4.23 -18.86 -8.21
N ALA A 196 -4.31 -20.10 -8.68
CA ALA A 196 -3.63 -21.24 -8.07
C ALA A 196 -2.43 -21.60 -8.93
N LEU A 197 -1.26 -21.79 -8.30
CA LEU A 197 -0.17 -22.53 -8.91
C LEU A 197 -0.54 -24.01 -8.77
N GLY A 198 -0.78 -24.67 -9.91
CA GLY A 198 -1.08 -26.10 -9.96
C GLY A 198 0.08 -26.97 -9.48
#